data_ed1d80ef7a3d1782435ef0cee4a151ac
#
_entry.id   ed1d80ef7a3d1782435ef0cee4a151ac
#
_cell.length_a   1.000
_cell.length_b   1.000
_cell.length_c   1.000
_cell.angle_alpha   90.00
_cell.angle_beta   90.00
_cell.angle_gamma   90.00
#
_symmetry.space_group_name_H-M   'P 1'
#
loop_
_entity.id
_entity.type
_entity.pdbx_description
1 polymer ?
#
loop_
_entity_poly.entity_id
_entity_poly.type
_entity_poly.pdbx_seq_one_letter_code
_entity_poly.pdbx_strand_id
1 'polypeptide(L)'
;MTTIKRRMRVTRLYTGADQQSHFEDLEIEMDDLGLIGHLSARHPVTSLIFRHTDADYDYSWHNAPQRQYIVILEGSLDVEIGDGTHRVFGAGDIMLAEDLTGQGHISRAVDGQPRRSLFITLD
;
A
#
# COMPACT_ATOMS: atom_id res chain seq x y z
N MET A 1 23.75 -13.60 22.89
CA MET A 1 23.53 -13.49 21.46
C MET A 1 22.22 -12.77 21.21
N THR A 2 22.25 -11.76 20.34
CA THR A 2 21.05 -10.96 20.05
C THR A 2 20.26 -11.61 18.93
N THR A 3 18.98 -11.86 19.16
CA THR A 3 18.08 -12.33 18.11
C THR A 3 17.62 -11.14 17.27
N ILE A 4 17.83 -11.18 15.95
CA ILE A 4 17.37 -10.15 15.03
C ILE A 4 15.94 -10.50 14.62
N LYS A 5 15.00 -9.64 15.00
CA LYS A 5 13.61 -9.78 14.58
C LYS A 5 13.46 -9.26 13.15
N ARG A 6 12.89 -10.08 12.26
CA ARG A 6 12.58 -9.67 10.89
C ARG A 6 11.29 -8.89 10.88
N ARG A 7 11.23 -7.87 10.01
CA ARG A 7 10.06 -7.01 9.85
C ARG A 7 9.86 -6.73 8.37
N MET A 8 8.60 -6.52 8.00
CA MET A 8 8.23 -6.12 6.65
C MET A 8 7.49 -4.80 6.74
N ARG A 9 7.95 -3.79 5.99
CA ARG A 9 7.31 -2.47 6.01
C ARG A 9 6.07 -2.46 5.13
N VAL A 10 5.00 -1.88 5.67
CA VAL A 10 3.76 -1.55 4.97
C VAL A 10 3.51 -0.07 5.18
N THR A 11 3.28 0.69 4.11
CA THR A 11 2.91 2.10 4.24
C THR A 11 1.40 2.21 4.28
N ARG A 12 0.89 2.72 5.40
CA ARG A 12 -0.53 2.98 5.60
C ARG A 12 -0.89 4.35 5.03
N LEU A 13 -1.94 4.42 4.24
CA LEU A 13 -2.56 5.65 3.76
C LEU A 13 -3.92 5.76 4.42
N TYR A 14 -4.11 6.74 5.31
CA TYR A 14 -5.32 6.83 6.14
C TYR A 14 -5.84 8.25 6.24
N THR A 15 -7.11 8.40 6.59
CA THR A 15 -7.74 9.70 6.81
C THR A 15 -7.52 10.14 8.25
N GLY A 16 -6.87 11.27 8.44
CA GLY A 16 -6.68 11.88 9.76
C GLY A 16 -7.90 12.66 10.24
N ALA A 17 -7.83 13.15 11.47
CA ALA A 17 -8.88 13.98 12.06
C ALA A 17 -9.12 15.28 11.27
N ASP A 18 -8.14 15.73 10.50
CA ASP A 18 -8.20 16.91 9.64
C ASP A 18 -8.92 16.64 8.30
N GLN A 19 -9.46 15.45 8.09
CA GLN A 19 -10.10 15.00 6.84
C GLN A 19 -9.12 14.98 5.64
N GLN A 20 -7.84 14.84 5.93
CA GLN A 20 -6.79 14.69 4.93
C GLN A 20 -6.15 13.32 5.02
N SER A 21 -5.70 12.80 3.88
CA SER A 21 -4.93 11.55 3.86
C SER A 21 -3.51 11.79 4.35
N HIS A 22 -2.98 10.82 5.09
CA HIS A 22 -1.62 10.83 5.64
C HIS A 22 -0.96 9.49 5.41
N PHE A 23 0.38 9.51 5.32
CA PHE A 23 1.19 8.29 5.27
C PHE A 23 1.72 7.94 6.65
N GLU A 24 1.72 6.65 6.96
CA GLU A 24 2.31 6.12 8.18
C GLU A 24 3.02 4.80 7.85
N ASP A 25 4.29 4.69 8.21
CA ASP A 25 5.03 3.46 8.00
C ASP A 25 4.79 2.49 9.15
N LEU A 26 4.29 1.30 8.81
CA LEU A 26 4.06 0.21 9.75
C LEU A 26 5.14 -0.85 9.56
N GLU A 27 5.59 -1.42 10.66
CA GLU A 27 6.52 -2.54 10.66
C GLU A 27 5.78 -3.80 11.08
N ILE A 28 5.57 -4.72 10.13
CA ILE A 28 4.92 -6.00 10.41
C ILE A 28 5.97 -6.95 10.97
N GLU A 29 5.82 -7.32 12.24
CA GLU A 29 6.73 -8.23 12.92
C GLU A 29 6.50 -9.67 12.45
N MET A 30 7.60 -10.44 12.38
CA MET A 30 7.58 -11.82 11.96
C MET A 30 8.33 -12.68 12.97
N ASP A 31 7.80 -13.85 13.24
CA ASP A 31 8.42 -14.82 14.14
C ASP A 31 9.28 -15.81 13.36
N ASP A 32 10.41 -16.19 13.92
CA ASP A 32 11.29 -17.20 13.36
C ASP A 32 10.70 -18.60 13.60
N LEU A 33 10.32 -19.27 12.51
CA LEU A 33 9.77 -20.63 12.55
C LEU A 33 10.73 -21.66 11.92
N GLY A 34 12.03 -21.40 11.99
CA GLY A 34 13.06 -22.32 11.54
C GLY A 34 13.19 -22.38 10.03
N LEU A 35 13.20 -23.60 9.47
CA LEU A 35 13.46 -23.82 8.04
C LEU A 35 12.42 -23.18 7.13
N ILE A 36 11.19 -22.98 7.60
CA ILE A 36 10.15 -22.33 6.77
C ILE A 36 10.27 -20.81 6.79
N GLY A 37 11.18 -20.25 7.58
CA GLY A 37 11.49 -18.82 7.58
C GLY A 37 10.79 -18.05 8.68
N HIS A 38 10.60 -16.77 8.43
CA HIS A 38 9.99 -15.82 9.37
C HIS A 38 8.59 -15.49 8.89
N LEU A 39 7.58 -15.65 9.73
CA LEU A 39 6.18 -15.47 9.38
C LEU A 39 5.51 -14.49 10.33
N SER A 40 4.68 -13.59 9.79
CA SER A 40 3.80 -12.76 10.61
C SER A 40 2.63 -13.57 11.15
N ALA A 41 1.89 -12.99 12.09
CA ALA A 41 0.53 -13.45 12.37
C ALA A 41 -0.32 -13.39 11.09
N ARG A 42 -1.43 -14.14 11.10
CA ARG A 42 -2.36 -14.11 9.96
C ARG A 42 -3.18 -12.83 9.98
N HIS A 43 -3.30 -12.20 8.81
CA HIS A 43 -4.12 -11.00 8.63
C HIS A 43 -5.37 -11.40 7.84
N PRO A 44 -6.57 -11.28 8.41
CA PRO A 44 -7.81 -11.65 7.71
C PRO A 44 -8.03 -10.76 6.49
N VAL A 45 -8.39 -11.38 5.37
CA VAL A 45 -8.67 -10.68 4.11
C VAL A 45 -9.96 -11.22 3.50
N THR A 46 -10.60 -10.45 2.59
CA THR A 46 -11.89 -10.82 2.02
C THR A 46 -11.81 -11.24 0.57
N SER A 47 -10.95 -10.64 -0.24
CA SER A 47 -10.81 -10.99 -1.66
C SER A 47 -9.45 -10.61 -2.22
N LEU A 48 -9.13 -11.16 -3.38
CA LEU A 48 -7.90 -10.89 -4.12
C LEU A 48 -8.26 -10.44 -5.53
N ILE A 49 -7.70 -9.30 -5.96
CA ILE A 49 -7.90 -8.74 -7.30
C ILE A 49 -6.55 -8.64 -7.98
N PHE A 50 -6.41 -9.23 -9.16
CA PHE A 50 -5.25 -9.05 -10.03
C PHE A 50 -5.51 -7.83 -10.91
N ARG A 51 -4.55 -6.89 -10.96
CA ARG A 51 -4.76 -5.64 -11.66
C ARG A 51 -3.58 -5.30 -12.57
N HIS A 52 -3.89 -4.95 -13.83
CA HIS A 52 -2.98 -4.31 -14.75
C HIS A 52 -3.44 -2.87 -14.95
N THR A 53 -2.53 -1.91 -14.83
CA THR A 53 -2.82 -0.48 -14.99
C THR A 53 -1.97 0.06 -16.13
N ASP A 54 -2.62 0.74 -17.09
CA ASP A 54 -1.95 1.26 -18.28
C ASP A 54 -1.05 2.46 -17.94
N ALA A 55 -0.12 2.73 -18.87
CA ALA A 55 0.93 3.75 -18.70
C ALA A 55 0.41 5.18 -18.57
N ASP A 56 -0.79 5.46 -19.08
CA ASP A 56 -1.42 6.79 -19.04
C ASP A 56 -2.32 7.02 -17.82
N TYR A 57 -2.26 6.12 -16.84
CA TYR A 57 -3.08 6.20 -15.64
C TYR A 57 -2.81 7.49 -14.86
N ASP A 58 -3.87 8.28 -14.65
CA ASP A 58 -3.85 9.51 -13.87
C ASP A 58 -5.24 9.68 -13.25
N TYR A 59 -5.35 9.32 -11.96
CA TYR A 59 -6.61 9.35 -11.25
C TYR A 59 -6.59 10.49 -10.24
N SER A 60 -7.40 11.52 -10.50
CA SER A 60 -7.50 12.70 -9.65
C SER A 60 -8.06 12.35 -8.26
N TRP A 61 -8.23 13.36 -7.41
CA TRP A 61 -8.64 13.18 -6.01
C TRP A 61 -9.76 12.15 -5.84
N HIS A 62 -9.46 11.11 -5.09
CA HIS A 62 -10.41 10.04 -4.80
C HIS A 62 -10.03 9.35 -3.48
N ASN A 63 -11.00 8.65 -2.90
CA ASN A 63 -10.81 7.85 -1.70
C ASN A 63 -10.59 6.39 -2.08
N ALA A 64 -10.00 5.62 -1.16
CA ALA A 64 -10.02 4.18 -1.30
C ALA A 64 -11.47 3.70 -1.21
N PRO A 65 -11.92 2.80 -2.12
CA PRO A 65 -13.31 2.32 -2.11
C PRO A 65 -13.61 1.43 -0.89
N GLN A 66 -12.58 0.80 -0.35
CA GLN A 66 -12.62 -0.02 0.86
C GLN A 66 -11.20 -0.18 1.37
N ARG A 67 -11.05 -0.65 2.60
CA ARG A 67 -9.72 -0.96 3.13
C ARG A 67 -9.11 -2.08 2.31
N GLN A 68 -7.86 -1.91 1.89
CA GLN A 68 -7.20 -2.89 1.05
C GLN A 68 -5.67 -2.74 1.08
N TYR A 69 -4.99 -3.88 0.98
CA TYR A 69 -3.56 -3.87 0.67
C TYR A 69 -3.38 -3.77 -0.84
N ILE A 70 -2.39 -3.00 -1.25
CA ILE A 70 -1.95 -2.91 -2.64
C ILE A 70 -0.50 -3.35 -2.68
N VAL A 71 -0.24 -4.45 -3.39
CA VAL A 71 1.11 -5.02 -3.55
C VAL A 71 1.57 -4.73 -4.97
N ILE A 72 2.66 -3.97 -5.11
CA ILE A 72 3.21 -3.65 -6.42
C ILE A 72 4.11 -4.81 -6.86
N LEU A 73 3.80 -5.40 -8.00
CA LEU A 73 4.58 -6.49 -8.58
C LEU A 73 5.57 -6.00 -9.65
N GLU A 74 5.14 -5.02 -10.45
CA GLU A 74 5.94 -4.48 -11.55
C GLU A 74 5.49 -3.04 -11.84
N GLY A 75 6.44 -2.16 -12.16
CA GLY A 75 6.17 -0.75 -12.35
C GLY A 75 6.13 0.00 -11.04
N SER A 76 5.60 1.22 -11.05
CA SER A 76 5.56 2.09 -9.89
C SER A 76 4.27 2.90 -9.85
N LEU A 77 3.89 3.33 -8.65
CA LEU A 77 2.71 4.13 -8.38
C LEU A 77 3.13 5.39 -7.61
N ASP A 78 2.78 6.57 -8.12
CA ASP A 78 2.97 7.83 -7.40
C ASP A 78 1.66 8.21 -6.72
N VAL A 79 1.69 8.42 -5.41
CA VAL A 79 0.54 8.82 -4.61
C VAL A 79 0.81 10.20 -4.01
N GLU A 80 -0.09 11.15 -4.30
CA GLU A 80 -0.03 12.51 -3.75
C GLU A 80 -1.17 12.73 -2.77
N ILE A 81 -0.86 13.36 -1.63
CA ILE A 81 -1.84 13.74 -0.61
C ILE A 81 -2.01 15.26 -0.54
N GLY A 82 -2.96 15.73 0.27
CA GLY A 82 -3.45 17.11 0.22
C GLY A 82 -2.44 18.21 0.52
N ASP A 83 -1.36 17.92 1.25
CA ASP A 83 -0.29 18.90 1.52
C ASP A 83 0.79 18.94 0.43
N GLY A 84 0.59 18.18 -0.67
CA GLY A 84 1.55 18.09 -1.76
C GLY A 84 2.62 17.04 -1.58
N THR A 85 2.61 16.30 -0.46
CA THR A 85 3.55 15.20 -0.24
C THR A 85 3.27 14.06 -1.21
N HIS A 86 4.32 13.53 -1.80
CA HIS A 86 4.28 12.38 -2.70
C HIS A 86 5.02 11.21 -2.12
N ARG A 87 4.52 9.99 -2.39
CA ARG A 87 5.29 8.76 -2.20
C ARG A 87 5.18 7.90 -3.43
N VAL A 88 6.31 7.35 -3.86
CA VAL A 88 6.37 6.41 -4.98
C VAL A 88 6.54 5.00 -4.43
N PHE A 89 5.63 4.11 -4.85
CA PHE A 89 5.67 2.70 -4.48
C PHE A 89 6.13 1.92 -5.71
N GLY A 90 7.19 1.17 -5.56
CA GLY A 90 7.76 0.34 -6.63
C GLY A 90 7.55 -1.15 -6.35
N ALA A 91 8.11 -1.99 -7.22
CA ALA A 91 8.00 -3.44 -7.11
C ALA A 91 8.46 -3.93 -5.73
N GLY A 92 7.62 -4.73 -5.08
CA GLY A 92 7.86 -5.23 -3.72
C GLY A 92 7.30 -4.36 -2.62
N ASP A 93 6.88 -3.13 -2.91
CA ASP A 93 6.28 -2.25 -1.90
C ASP A 93 4.82 -2.61 -1.66
N ILE A 94 4.38 -2.41 -0.41
CA ILE A 94 3.02 -2.71 0.01
C ILE A 94 2.42 -1.46 0.64
N MET A 95 1.25 -1.05 0.15
CA MET A 95 0.47 0.05 0.72
C MET A 95 -0.82 -0.51 1.32
N LEU A 96 -1.18 -0.05 2.53
CA LEU A 96 -2.48 -0.32 3.14
C LEU A 96 -3.34 0.94 2.95
N ALA A 97 -4.26 0.89 2.00
CA ALA A 97 -5.15 2.01 1.69
C ALA A 97 -6.38 1.97 2.60
N GLU A 98 -6.53 3.01 3.43
CA GLU A 98 -7.60 3.14 4.42
C GLU A 98 -8.23 4.52 4.42
N ASP A 99 -7.90 5.38 3.46
CA ASP A 99 -8.45 6.75 3.38
C ASP A 99 -9.83 6.75 2.73
N LEU A 100 -10.80 6.22 3.45
CA LEU A 100 -12.17 6.01 2.97
C LEU A 100 -13.00 7.28 2.92
N THR A 101 -12.56 8.35 3.57
CA THR A 101 -13.28 9.61 3.72
C THR A 101 -12.35 10.80 3.48
N GLY A 102 -12.91 12.01 3.44
CA GLY A 102 -12.14 13.25 3.34
C GLY A 102 -11.64 13.54 1.93
N GLN A 103 -10.54 14.30 1.83
CA GLN A 103 -9.97 14.77 0.56
C GLN A 103 -9.48 13.62 -0.33
N GLY A 104 -8.97 12.54 0.27
CA GLY A 104 -8.40 11.44 -0.49
C GLY A 104 -7.01 11.75 -1.04
N HIS A 105 -6.68 11.09 -2.15
CA HIS A 105 -5.36 11.15 -2.76
C HIS A 105 -5.45 11.15 -4.29
N ILE A 106 -4.33 11.47 -4.93
CA ILE A 106 -4.17 11.36 -6.39
C ILE A 106 -3.23 10.18 -6.65
N SER A 107 -3.54 9.38 -7.66
CA SER A 107 -2.70 8.24 -8.08
C SER A 107 -2.27 8.42 -9.53
N ARG A 108 -0.98 8.24 -9.81
CA ARG A 108 -0.43 8.41 -11.16
C ARG A 108 0.55 7.31 -11.53
N ALA A 109 0.62 7.00 -12.83
CA ALA A 109 1.72 6.21 -13.37
C ALA A 109 3.02 7.00 -13.23
N VAL A 110 4.14 6.27 -13.17
CA VAL A 110 5.49 6.85 -13.07
C VAL A 110 6.22 6.61 -14.39
N ASP A 111 6.83 7.66 -14.93
CA ASP A 111 7.65 7.61 -16.16
C ASP A 111 6.91 7.00 -17.36
N GLY A 112 5.59 7.14 -17.42
CA GLY A 112 4.81 6.60 -18.54
C GLY A 112 4.90 5.08 -18.66
N GLN A 113 5.05 4.37 -17.54
CA GLN A 113 5.16 2.92 -17.52
C GLN A 113 3.90 2.25 -16.99
N PRO A 114 3.51 1.08 -17.53
CA PRO A 114 2.40 0.31 -16.98
C PRO A 114 2.79 -0.32 -15.65
N ARG A 115 1.78 -0.80 -14.91
CA ARG A 115 1.97 -1.38 -13.60
C ARG A 115 1.14 -2.66 -13.46
N ARG A 116 1.71 -3.65 -12.78
CA ARG A 116 0.98 -4.84 -12.34
C ARG A 116 0.96 -4.86 -10.82
N SER A 117 -0.20 -5.16 -10.26
CA SER A 117 -0.39 -5.14 -8.81
C SER A 117 -1.44 -6.15 -8.37
N LEU A 118 -1.44 -6.42 -7.07
CA LEU A 118 -2.49 -7.20 -6.41
C LEU A 118 -3.22 -6.27 -5.44
N PHE A 119 -4.54 -6.32 -5.44
CA PHE A 119 -5.38 -5.65 -4.46
C PHE A 119 -5.98 -6.74 -3.58
N ILE A 120 -5.73 -6.64 -2.27
CA ILE A 120 -6.21 -7.61 -1.28
C ILE A 120 -7.14 -6.85 -0.35
N THR A 121 -8.43 -7.10 -0.47
CA THR A 121 -9.44 -6.32 0.24
C THR A 121 -9.64 -6.83 1.68
N LEU A 122 -10.03 -5.91 2.55
CA LEU A 122 -10.30 -6.15 3.96
C LEU A 122 -11.76 -5.79 4.28
N ASP A 123 -12.21 -6.25 5.42
CA ASP A 123 -13.53 -5.83 5.93
C ASP A 123 -13.56 -4.34 6.27
#